data_4d550c059785f34c2f4fdc228c42b555
#
_entry.id   4d550c059785f34c2f4fdc228c42b555
#
_cell.length_a   1.000
_cell.length_b   1.000
_cell.length_c   1.000
_cell.angle_alpha   90.00
_cell.angle_beta   90.00
_cell.angle_gamma   90.00
#
_symmetry.space_group_name_H-M   'P 1'
#
loop_
_entity.id
_entity.type
_entity.pdbx_description
1 polymer ?
#
loop_
_entity_poly.entity_id
_entity_poly.type
_entity_poly.pdbx_seq_one_letter_code
_entity_poly.pdbx_strand_id
1 'polypeptide(L)'
;MGSAILTRSTRLATSVATALMPARCLSKLSIQGFKILLDIVATAQGGLRTVEVPFTFGSRQHGESKLDSMVALDFLGLVLAKLTHDVVSLRFLLFAMVGSIGLVVHLIGLYIALKLFDAPFAEAQAVGAVLAMTSNFILNNFLTYRDQRLKGFAILRGLLLFYLVCSVGLFANVGVAFSVYDQEPIWWLAGAAGALMGVVWNYAMSGLFVWRKR
;
A
#
# COMPACT_ATOMS: atom_id res chain seq x y z
N MET A 1 5.21 21.83 23.81
CA MET A 1 6.69 21.77 23.77
C MET A 1 7.23 20.53 23.04
N GLY A 2 6.44 19.88 22.20
CA GLY A 2 6.76 18.60 21.57
C GLY A 2 7.12 18.62 20.06
N SER A 3 6.98 19.74 19.36
CA SER A 3 7.15 19.77 17.90
C SER A 3 8.57 20.14 17.39
N ALA A 4 9.42 20.66 18.25
CA ALA A 4 10.78 21.10 17.87
C ALA A 4 11.82 19.96 17.86
N ILE A 5 11.54 18.83 18.49
CA ILE A 5 12.49 17.73 18.71
C ILE A 5 12.70 16.90 17.42
N LEU A 6 11.68 16.76 16.60
CA LEU A 6 11.71 15.88 15.41
C LEU A 6 12.50 16.44 14.22
N THR A 7 12.69 17.73 14.11
CA THR A 7 13.28 18.36 12.91
C THR A 7 14.81 18.53 12.95
N ARG A 8 15.41 18.56 14.11
CA ARG A 8 16.87 18.79 14.26
C ARG A 8 17.72 17.55 14.56
N SER A 9 17.13 16.49 15.11
CA SER A 9 17.91 15.36 15.66
C SER A 9 17.94 14.09 14.79
N THR A 10 17.31 14.08 13.63
CA THR A 10 17.11 12.88 12.80
C THR A 10 18.38 12.16 12.33
N ARG A 11 19.58 12.74 12.51
CA ARG A 11 20.82 12.14 11.97
C ARG A 11 21.78 11.61 13.02
N LEU A 12 21.59 11.91 14.29
CA LEU A 12 22.57 11.61 15.35
C LEU A 12 22.19 10.48 16.27
N ALA A 13 20.92 10.27 16.46
CA ALA A 13 20.45 9.43 17.54
C ALA A 13 20.46 7.93 17.24
N THR A 14 20.80 7.51 16.03
CA THR A 14 20.66 6.09 15.64
C THR A 14 21.59 5.16 16.39
N SER A 15 22.82 5.56 16.65
CA SER A 15 23.79 4.73 17.37
C SER A 15 23.68 4.79 18.90
N VAL A 16 23.27 5.93 19.44
CA VAL A 16 23.16 6.13 20.89
C VAL A 16 21.81 5.66 21.42
N ALA A 17 20.73 5.86 20.67
CA ALA A 17 19.39 5.41 21.07
C ALA A 17 19.26 3.86 21.11
N THR A 18 19.99 3.15 20.27
CA THR A 18 19.96 1.67 20.23
C THR A 18 20.60 1.06 21.48
N ALA A 19 21.58 1.72 22.09
CA ALA A 19 22.27 1.23 23.28
C ALA A 19 21.45 1.33 24.58
N LEU A 20 20.44 2.19 24.62
CA LEU A 20 19.62 2.46 25.82
C LEU A 20 18.21 1.85 25.76
N MET A 21 17.89 1.09 24.72
CA MET A 21 16.56 0.56 24.47
C MET A 21 16.30 -0.74 25.25
N PRO A 22 15.15 -0.88 25.95
CA PRO A 22 14.80 -2.14 26.60
C PRO A 22 14.66 -3.27 25.56
N ALA A 23 15.21 -4.45 25.85
CA ALA A 23 15.22 -5.60 24.95
C ALA A 23 13.82 -5.98 24.41
N ARG A 24 12.76 -5.73 25.19
CA ARG A 24 11.35 -5.94 24.80
C ARG A 24 10.86 -5.05 23.65
N CYS A 25 11.53 -3.96 23.35
CA CYS A 25 11.17 -3.08 22.25
C CYS A 25 11.87 -3.48 20.95
N LEU A 26 13.01 -4.19 21.02
CA LEU A 26 13.79 -4.60 19.84
C LEU A 26 13.02 -5.53 18.91
N SER A 27 12.19 -6.41 19.46
CA SER A 27 11.39 -7.37 18.65
C SER A 27 10.26 -6.72 17.84
N LYS A 28 9.89 -5.48 18.17
CA LYS A 28 8.83 -4.71 17.50
C LYS A 28 9.34 -3.69 16.49
N LEU A 29 10.67 -3.60 16.32
CA LEU A 29 11.25 -2.68 15.35
C LEU A 29 11.19 -3.21 13.92
N SER A 30 10.85 -2.33 13.00
CA SER A 30 10.95 -2.61 11.57
C SER A 30 12.40 -2.55 11.12
N ILE A 31 12.93 -3.66 10.57
CA ILE A 31 14.34 -3.78 10.13
C ILE A 31 14.64 -2.97 8.86
N GLN A 32 13.71 -2.18 8.33
CA GLN A 32 13.85 -1.53 7.03
C GLN A 32 14.18 -0.02 7.12
N GLY A 33 15.40 0.33 6.69
CA GLY A 33 15.75 1.66 6.15
C GLY A 33 16.09 2.76 7.16
N PHE A 34 16.13 4.01 6.68
CA PHE A 34 16.55 5.24 7.37
C PHE A 34 15.67 5.70 8.54
N LYS A 35 14.65 4.92 8.92
CA LYS A 35 13.53 5.33 9.78
C LYS A 35 13.61 4.80 11.19
N ILE A 36 14.75 4.17 11.53
CA ILE A 36 14.93 3.47 12.80
C ILE A 36 14.68 4.38 14.00
N LEU A 37 15.02 5.66 13.93
CA LEU A 37 14.79 6.61 15.01
C LEU A 37 13.29 6.86 15.24
N LEU A 38 12.54 7.09 14.16
CA LEU A 38 11.09 7.28 14.26
C LEU A 38 10.41 6.02 14.80
N ASP A 39 10.85 4.85 14.32
CA ASP A 39 10.30 3.57 14.76
C ASP A 39 10.60 3.31 16.24
N ILE A 40 11.80 3.64 16.72
CA ILE A 40 12.18 3.57 18.13
C ILE A 40 11.29 4.49 18.97
N VAL A 41 11.17 5.76 18.60
CA VAL A 41 10.41 6.76 19.36
C VAL A 41 8.92 6.39 19.39
N ALA A 42 8.35 5.98 18.24
CA ALA A 42 6.97 5.59 18.14
C ALA A 42 6.65 4.28 18.91
N THR A 43 7.58 3.31 18.90
CA THR A 43 7.41 2.02 19.61
C THR A 43 7.54 2.19 21.12
N ALA A 44 8.34 3.14 21.57
CA ALA A 44 8.59 3.38 23.00
C ALA A 44 7.46 4.14 23.72
N GLN A 45 6.50 4.71 23.00
CA GLN A 45 5.31 5.38 23.56
C GLN A 45 5.61 6.33 24.73
N GLY A 46 6.66 7.13 24.61
CA GLY A 46 7.06 8.09 25.64
C GLY A 46 7.91 7.55 26.80
N GLY A 47 8.21 6.25 26.84
CA GLY A 47 9.04 5.62 27.89
C GLY A 47 10.55 5.82 27.72
N LEU A 48 11.00 6.62 26.75
CA LEU A 48 12.43 6.90 26.53
C LEU A 48 12.84 8.20 27.20
N ARG A 49 13.95 8.16 27.94
CA ARG A 49 14.66 9.37 28.33
C ARG A 49 15.53 9.81 27.16
N THR A 50 15.19 10.91 26.51
CA THR A 50 15.95 11.46 25.38
C THR A 50 16.77 12.66 25.83
N VAL A 51 18.02 12.71 25.41
CA VAL A 51 18.92 13.85 25.62
C VAL A 51 19.37 14.36 24.26
N GLU A 52 19.25 15.66 24.03
CA GLU A 52 19.77 16.30 22.83
C GLU A 52 21.24 16.62 23.00
N VAL A 53 22.10 16.09 22.13
CA VAL A 53 23.51 16.42 22.06
C VAL A 53 23.75 17.27 20.82
N PRO A 54 24.19 18.53 20.96
CA PRO A 54 24.48 19.39 19.81
C PRO A 54 25.64 18.83 19.00
N PHE A 55 25.47 18.75 17.71
CA PHE A 55 26.46 18.24 16.78
C PHE A 55 26.46 19.06 15.47
N THR A 56 27.65 19.38 14.98
CA THR A 56 27.82 20.10 13.73
C THR A 56 28.08 19.13 12.60
N PHE A 57 27.16 19.12 11.62
CA PHE A 57 27.32 18.29 10.42
C PHE A 57 28.35 18.93 9.47
N GLY A 58 29.37 18.16 9.10
CA GLY A 58 30.21 18.49 7.96
C GLY A 58 29.41 18.46 6.65
N SER A 59 29.80 19.29 5.68
CA SER A 59 29.24 19.25 4.34
C SER A 59 29.51 17.88 3.69
N ARG A 60 28.50 17.35 3.00
CA ARG A 60 28.61 16.06 2.30
C ARG A 60 29.61 16.19 1.15
N GLN A 61 30.68 15.45 1.17
CA GLN A 61 31.73 15.52 0.14
C GLN A 61 31.43 14.69 -1.11
N HIS A 62 30.59 13.63 -0.99
CA HIS A 62 30.23 12.75 -2.11
C HIS A 62 28.82 12.16 -1.92
N GLY A 63 28.09 11.96 -3.04
CA GLY A 63 26.82 11.27 -3.10
C GLY A 63 25.59 12.17 -3.16
N GLU A 64 24.55 11.68 -3.86
CA GLU A 64 23.28 12.35 -4.01
C GLU A 64 22.34 12.15 -2.80
N SER A 65 21.32 12.99 -2.68
CA SER A 65 20.29 12.84 -1.64
C SER A 65 19.49 11.57 -1.88
N LYS A 66 19.49 10.65 -0.91
CA LYS A 66 18.64 9.43 -0.98
C LYS A 66 17.17 9.71 -0.63
N LEU A 67 16.75 10.98 -0.59
CA LEU A 67 15.34 11.36 -0.47
C LEU A 67 14.68 11.22 -1.84
N ASP A 68 14.43 9.99 -2.24
CA ASP A 68 13.59 9.66 -3.38
C ASP A 68 12.12 9.62 -2.94
N SER A 69 11.20 9.85 -3.87
CA SER A 69 9.75 9.75 -3.66
C SER A 69 9.34 8.43 -2.99
N MET A 70 10.08 7.35 -3.29
CA MET A 70 9.87 6.05 -2.68
C MET A 70 10.22 6.01 -1.19
N VAL A 71 11.26 6.73 -0.77
CA VAL A 71 11.62 6.85 0.66
C VAL A 71 10.56 7.66 1.41
N ALA A 72 9.98 8.68 0.77
CA ALA A 72 8.87 9.44 1.34
C ALA A 72 7.62 8.58 1.53
N LEU A 73 7.26 7.75 0.53
CA LEU A 73 6.15 6.80 0.64
C LEU A 73 6.37 5.78 1.77
N ASP A 74 7.57 5.24 1.90
CA ASP A 74 7.89 4.33 3.00
C ASP A 74 7.81 5.02 4.37
N PHE A 75 8.18 6.30 4.45
CA PHE A 75 8.03 7.08 5.68
C PHE A 75 6.55 7.28 6.04
N LEU A 76 5.73 7.68 5.08
CA LEU A 76 4.28 7.80 5.27
C LEU A 76 3.66 6.47 5.70
N GLY A 77 4.12 5.36 5.11
CA GLY A 77 3.66 4.03 5.48
C GLY A 77 3.98 3.66 6.92
N LEU A 78 5.18 3.99 7.39
CA LEU A 78 5.55 3.74 8.79
C LEU A 78 4.70 4.58 9.75
N VAL A 79 4.51 5.87 9.45
CA VAL A 79 3.66 6.76 10.25
C VAL A 79 2.24 6.21 10.33
N LEU A 80 1.69 5.81 9.20
CA LEU A 80 0.33 5.29 9.15
C LEU A 80 0.18 3.96 9.88
N ALA A 81 1.14 3.02 9.71
CA ALA A 81 1.14 1.77 10.45
C ALA A 81 1.12 2.04 11.97
N LYS A 82 1.93 2.98 12.45
CA LYS A 82 1.96 3.34 13.87
C LYS A 82 0.68 4.04 14.34
N LEU A 83 0.09 4.91 13.53
CA LEU A 83 -1.19 5.57 13.85
C LEU A 83 -2.35 4.58 13.90
N THR A 84 -2.31 3.54 13.07
CA THR A 84 -3.36 2.51 13.00
C THR A 84 -3.05 1.28 13.84
N HIS A 85 -2.06 1.34 14.73
CA HIS A 85 -1.59 0.20 15.54
C HIS A 85 -1.26 -1.03 14.67
N ASP A 86 -0.60 -0.81 13.54
CA ASP A 86 -0.21 -1.83 12.54
C ASP A 86 -1.40 -2.56 11.85
N VAL A 87 -2.63 -2.06 11.99
CA VAL A 87 -3.83 -2.63 11.33
C VAL A 87 -3.81 -2.36 9.82
N VAL A 88 -3.41 -1.16 9.40
CA VAL A 88 -3.38 -0.77 7.98
C VAL A 88 -1.95 -0.66 7.49
N SER A 89 -1.55 -1.54 6.56
CA SER A 89 -0.22 -1.49 5.95
C SER A 89 -0.18 -0.49 4.78
N LEU A 90 1.00 0.15 4.56
CA LEU A 90 1.22 0.97 3.37
C LEU A 90 0.91 0.20 2.08
N ARG A 91 1.27 -1.10 2.06
CA ARG A 91 1.02 -1.95 0.89
C ARG A 91 -0.46 -2.08 0.56
N PHE A 92 -1.31 -2.20 1.58
CA PHE A 92 -2.76 -2.21 1.39
C PHE A 92 -3.28 -0.89 0.81
N LEU A 93 -2.80 0.25 1.32
CA LEU A 93 -3.19 1.57 0.80
C LEU A 93 -2.74 1.80 -0.64
N LEU A 94 -1.50 1.43 -0.96
CA LEU A 94 -1.01 1.51 -2.34
C LEU A 94 -1.87 0.63 -3.27
N PHE A 95 -2.24 -0.57 -2.81
CA PHE A 95 -3.12 -1.46 -3.56
C PHE A 95 -4.52 -0.85 -3.77
N ALA A 96 -5.11 -0.27 -2.74
CA ALA A 96 -6.41 0.40 -2.81
C ALA A 96 -6.37 1.63 -3.73
N MET A 97 -5.29 2.44 -3.64
CA MET A 97 -5.06 3.59 -4.52
C MET A 97 -4.95 3.14 -5.99
N VAL A 98 -4.18 2.09 -6.27
CA VAL A 98 -4.08 1.51 -7.62
C VAL A 98 -5.44 1.04 -8.11
N GLY A 99 -6.24 0.41 -7.23
CA GLY A 99 -7.61 0.01 -7.56
C GLY A 99 -8.51 1.20 -7.94
N SER A 100 -8.37 2.34 -7.26
CA SER A 100 -9.11 3.57 -7.59
C SER A 100 -8.70 4.14 -8.96
N ILE A 101 -7.40 4.09 -9.29
CA ILE A 101 -6.92 4.44 -10.64
C ILE A 101 -7.52 3.48 -11.68
N GLY A 102 -7.59 2.20 -11.38
CA GLY A 102 -8.20 1.20 -12.24
C GLY A 102 -9.67 1.47 -12.55
N LEU A 103 -10.43 2.03 -11.60
CA LEU A 103 -11.82 2.46 -11.85
C LEU A 103 -11.87 3.56 -12.92
N VAL A 104 -10.97 4.53 -12.87
CA VAL A 104 -10.87 5.59 -13.89
C VAL A 104 -10.52 4.98 -15.26
N VAL A 105 -9.55 4.07 -15.31
CA VAL A 105 -9.18 3.34 -16.55
C VAL A 105 -10.34 2.55 -17.09
N HIS A 106 -11.12 1.88 -16.23
CA HIS A 106 -12.33 1.14 -16.60
C HIS A 106 -13.34 2.06 -17.30
N LEU A 107 -13.67 3.20 -16.67
CA LEU A 107 -14.65 4.15 -17.20
C LEU A 107 -14.20 4.75 -18.53
N ILE A 108 -12.91 5.05 -18.68
CA ILE A 108 -12.34 5.54 -19.94
C ILE A 108 -12.45 4.46 -21.03
N GLY A 109 -12.04 3.22 -20.73
CA GLY A 109 -12.12 2.10 -21.67
C GLY A 109 -13.56 1.79 -22.11
N LEU A 110 -14.49 1.79 -21.15
CA LEU A 110 -15.92 1.64 -21.40
C LEU A 110 -16.46 2.74 -22.32
N TYR A 111 -16.13 4.01 -22.02
CA TYR A 111 -16.53 5.17 -22.83
C TYR A 111 -16.00 5.07 -24.26
N ILE A 112 -14.73 4.74 -24.43
CA ILE A 112 -14.10 4.57 -25.74
C ILE A 112 -14.81 3.45 -26.53
N ALA A 113 -15.02 2.29 -25.92
CA ALA A 113 -15.65 1.16 -26.58
C ALA A 113 -17.10 1.49 -27.02
N LEU A 114 -17.88 2.16 -26.16
CA LEU A 114 -19.26 2.55 -26.45
C LEU A 114 -19.37 3.67 -27.50
N LYS A 115 -18.48 4.67 -27.46
CA LYS A 115 -18.67 5.92 -28.23
C LYS A 115 -17.81 6.01 -29.48
N LEU A 116 -16.65 5.35 -29.52
CA LEU A 116 -15.77 5.35 -30.69
C LEU A 116 -15.92 4.12 -31.55
N PHE A 117 -16.29 2.97 -30.92
CA PHE A 117 -16.40 1.70 -31.62
C PHE A 117 -17.82 1.16 -31.71
N ASP A 118 -18.82 1.89 -31.19
CA ASP A 118 -20.23 1.52 -31.15
C ASP A 118 -20.47 0.08 -30.63
N ALA A 119 -19.60 -0.38 -29.72
CA ALA A 119 -19.66 -1.72 -29.19
C ALA A 119 -20.93 -1.91 -28.32
N PRO A 120 -21.55 -3.10 -28.32
CA PRO A 120 -22.62 -3.44 -27.38
C PRO A 120 -22.15 -3.23 -25.93
N PHE A 121 -23.05 -2.82 -25.04
CA PHE A 121 -22.70 -2.48 -23.64
C PHE A 121 -21.93 -3.58 -22.92
N ALA A 122 -22.32 -4.85 -23.08
CA ALA A 122 -21.66 -5.98 -22.43
C ALA A 122 -20.18 -6.15 -22.90
N GLU A 123 -19.94 -5.97 -24.19
CA GLU A 123 -18.58 -6.03 -24.76
C GLU A 123 -17.73 -4.83 -24.31
N ALA A 124 -18.31 -3.62 -24.35
CA ALA A 124 -17.66 -2.42 -23.87
C ALA A 124 -17.28 -2.51 -22.39
N GLN A 125 -18.16 -3.08 -21.57
CA GLN A 125 -17.93 -3.36 -20.15
C GLN A 125 -16.77 -4.35 -19.95
N ALA A 126 -16.71 -5.40 -20.75
CA ALA A 126 -15.63 -6.38 -20.72
C ALA A 126 -14.29 -5.76 -21.10
N VAL A 127 -14.27 -4.91 -22.13
CA VAL A 127 -13.05 -4.15 -22.53
C VAL A 127 -12.57 -3.25 -21.40
N GLY A 128 -13.47 -2.46 -20.80
CA GLY A 128 -13.15 -1.61 -19.66
C GLY A 128 -12.56 -2.40 -18.48
N ALA A 129 -13.18 -3.54 -18.14
CA ALA A 129 -12.73 -4.43 -17.07
C ALA A 129 -11.32 -5.00 -17.33
N VAL A 130 -11.07 -5.49 -18.54
CA VAL A 130 -9.76 -6.05 -18.93
C VAL A 130 -8.68 -4.97 -18.87
N LEU A 131 -8.94 -3.76 -19.37
CA LEU A 131 -8.01 -2.64 -19.30
C LEU A 131 -7.72 -2.25 -17.85
N ALA A 132 -8.74 -2.16 -17.01
CA ALA A 132 -8.59 -1.84 -15.59
C ALA A 132 -7.77 -2.90 -14.85
N MET A 133 -8.08 -4.18 -15.02
CA MET A 133 -7.34 -5.27 -14.39
C MET A 133 -5.88 -5.32 -14.86
N THR A 134 -5.64 -5.11 -16.17
CA THR A 134 -4.27 -5.06 -16.72
C THR A 134 -3.47 -3.90 -16.14
N SER A 135 -4.04 -2.70 -16.11
CA SER A 135 -3.38 -1.50 -15.53
C SER A 135 -3.12 -1.68 -14.04
N ASN A 136 -4.09 -2.23 -13.30
CA ASN A 136 -3.93 -2.53 -11.87
C ASN A 136 -2.81 -3.54 -11.63
N PHE A 137 -2.71 -4.59 -12.42
CA PHE A 137 -1.62 -5.55 -12.32
C PHE A 137 -0.26 -4.89 -12.55
N ILE A 138 -0.14 -4.08 -13.62
CA ILE A 138 1.10 -3.38 -13.95
C ILE A 138 1.50 -2.44 -12.81
N LEU A 139 0.58 -1.56 -12.38
CA LEU A 139 0.85 -0.60 -11.32
C LEU A 139 1.19 -1.28 -9.99
N ASN A 140 0.46 -2.34 -9.62
CA ASN A 140 0.77 -3.11 -8.42
C ASN A 140 2.14 -3.79 -8.48
N ASN A 141 2.54 -4.30 -9.64
CA ASN A 141 3.86 -4.90 -9.83
C ASN A 141 5.00 -3.90 -9.67
N PHE A 142 4.77 -2.62 -10.01
CA PHE A 142 5.78 -1.57 -9.90
C PHE A 142 5.77 -0.82 -8.57
N LEU A 143 4.60 -0.60 -7.97
CA LEU A 143 4.41 0.24 -6.79
C LEU A 143 4.20 -0.60 -5.52
N THR A 144 3.14 -1.40 -5.49
CA THR A 144 2.71 -2.13 -4.30
C THR A 144 3.65 -3.30 -3.96
N TYR A 145 4.04 -4.06 -4.98
CA TYR A 145 4.87 -5.28 -4.85
C TYR A 145 6.26 -5.11 -5.46
N ARG A 146 6.83 -3.90 -5.42
CA ARG A 146 8.14 -3.56 -5.99
C ARG A 146 9.29 -4.43 -5.46
N ASP A 147 9.21 -4.85 -4.19
CA ASP A 147 10.16 -5.75 -3.53
C ASP A 147 10.06 -7.22 -4.00
N GLN A 148 8.94 -7.56 -4.65
CA GLN A 148 8.65 -8.90 -5.18
C GLN A 148 8.29 -8.85 -6.67
N ARG A 149 8.76 -7.81 -7.37
CA ARG A 149 8.40 -7.52 -8.74
C ARG A 149 8.63 -8.70 -9.68
N LEU A 150 7.58 -9.08 -10.38
CA LEU A 150 7.64 -10.11 -11.42
C LEU A 150 8.38 -9.59 -12.66
N LYS A 151 9.16 -10.47 -13.31
CA LYS A 151 9.95 -10.17 -14.50
C LYS A 151 9.86 -11.32 -15.52
N GLY A 152 10.08 -11.00 -16.79
CA GLY A 152 10.08 -12.00 -17.86
C GLY A 152 8.76 -12.78 -17.94
N PHE A 153 8.84 -14.07 -18.16
CA PHE A 153 7.66 -14.95 -18.31
C PHE A 153 6.76 -15.01 -17.06
N ALA A 154 7.31 -14.71 -15.87
CA ALA A 154 6.52 -14.65 -14.65
C ALA A 154 5.43 -13.55 -14.68
N ILE A 155 5.60 -12.49 -15.50
CA ILE A 155 4.58 -11.46 -15.70
C ILE A 155 3.30 -12.05 -16.28
N LEU A 156 3.41 -12.86 -17.35
CA LEU A 156 2.24 -13.45 -18.00
C LEU A 156 1.48 -14.38 -17.05
N ARG A 157 2.21 -15.27 -16.36
CA ARG A 157 1.61 -16.14 -15.34
C ARG A 157 0.97 -15.34 -14.22
N GLY A 158 1.64 -14.28 -13.74
CA GLY A 158 1.12 -13.40 -12.71
C GLY A 158 -0.13 -12.66 -13.13
N LEU A 159 -0.19 -12.18 -14.37
CA LEU A 159 -1.37 -11.51 -14.94
C LEU A 159 -2.58 -12.45 -14.99
N LEU A 160 -2.40 -13.69 -15.46
CA LEU A 160 -3.48 -14.68 -15.49
C LEU A 160 -4.00 -15.03 -14.09
N LEU A 161 -3.09 -15.23 -13.13
CA LEU A 161 -3.46 -15.44 -11.74
C LEU A 161 -4.16 -14.22 -11.14
N PHE A 162 -3.73 -13.02 -11.49
CA PHE A 162 -4.38 -11.79 -11.03
C PHE A 162 -5.80 -11.65 -11.57
N TYR A 163 -6.03 -11.98 -12.84
CA TYR A 163 -7.39 -12.03 -13.41
C TYR A 163 -8.28 -13.02 -12.67
N LEU A 164 -7.77 -14.21 -12.38
CA LEU A 164 -8.51 -15.22 -11.62
C LEU A 164 -8.87 -14.71 -10.22
N VAL A 165 -7.91 -14.12 -9.50
CA VAL A 165 -8.13 -13.53 -8.17
C VAL A 165 -9.18 -12.44 -8.21
N CYS A 166 -9.10 -11.51 -9.17
CA CYS A 166 -10.07 -10.41 -9.33
C CYS A 166 -11.46 -10.93 -9.68
N SER A 167 -11.57 -11.97 -10.49
CA SER A 167 -12.87 -12.59 -10.84
C SER A 167 -13.53 -13.20 -9.60
N VAL A 168 -12.78 -13.92 -8.76
CA VAL A 168 -13.32 -14.44 -7.49
C VAL A 168 -13.69 -13.30 -6.54
N GLY A 169 -12.86 -12.24 -6.47
CA GLY A 169 -13.14 -11.04 -5.70
C GLY A 169 -14.44 -10.33 -6.09
N LEU A 170 -14.80 -10.38 -7.37
CA LEU A 170 -16.07 -9.85 -7.85
C LEU A 170 -17.27 -10.63 -7.27
N PHE A 171 -17.21 -11.96 -7.24
CA PHE A 171 -18.25 -12.77 -6.61
C PHE A 171 -18.37 -12.49 -5.11
N ALA A 172 -17.25 -12.36 -4.42
CA ALA A 172 -17.24 -12.01 -2.99
C ALA A 172 -17.84 -10.62 -2.74
N ASN A 173 -17.51 -9.62 -3.59
CA ASN A 173 -18.10 -8.28 -3.55
C ASN A 173 -19.64 -8.34 -3.69
N VAL A 174 -20.13 -8.99 -4.76
CA VAL A 174 -21.56 -9.09 -5.03
C VAL A 174 -22.29 -9.84 -3.92
N GLY A 175 -21.71 -10.94 -3.42
CA GLY A 175 -22.31 -11.73 -2.34
C GLY A 175 -22.46 -10.93 -1.04
N VAL A 176 -21.42 -10.18 -0.64
CA VAL A 176 -21.49 -9.33 0.56
C VAL A 176 -22.46 -8.16 0.35
N ALA A 177 -22.42 -7.49 -0.81
CA ALA A 177 -23.33 -6.38 -1.10
C ALA A 177 -24.79 -6.84 -1.05
N PHE A 178 -25.10 -7.99 -1.65
CA PHE A 178 -26.44 -8.57 -1.61
C PHE A 178 -26.88 -8.90 -0.18
N SER A 179 -26.02 -9.56 0.60
CA SER A 179 -26.32 -9.94 1.98
C SER A 179 -26.58 -8.73 2.89
N VAL A 180 -25.83 -7.63 2.69
CA VAL A 180 -26.03 -6.38 3.45
C VAL A 180 -27.33 -5.70 3.01
N TYR A 181 -27.62 -5.67 1.69
CA TYR A 181 -28.82 -5.04 1.17
C TYR A 181 -30.12 -5.76 1.59
N ASP A 182 -30.06 -7.08 1.75
CA ASP A 182 -31.18 -7.89 2.21
C ASP A 182 -31.55 -7.60 3.69
N GLN A 183 -30.55 -7.27 4.51
CA GLN A 183 -30.75 -6.93 5.92
C GLN A 183 -31.13 -5.46 6.10
N GLU A 184 -30.41 -4.57 5.43
CA GLU A 184 -30.59 -3.12 5.47
C GLU A 184 -30.63 -2.58 4.03
N PRO A 185 -31.80 -2.23 3.47
CA PRO A 185 -31.95 -1.85 2.07
C PRO A 185 -31.39 -0.46 1.75
N ILE A 186 -30.19 -0.19 2.21
CA ILE A 186 -29.43 1.03 1.98
C ILE A 186 -28.39 0.73 0.90
N TRP A 187 -28.69 1.07 -0.35
CA TRP A 187 -27.88 0.72 -1.52
C TRP A 187 -26.42 1.13 -1.46
N TRP A 188 -26.13 2.32 -0.93
CA TRP A 188 -24.74 2.81 -0.82
C TRP A 188 -23.95 2.06 0.25
N LEU A 189 -24.59 1.67 1.36
CA LEU A 189 -23.97 0.87 2.41
C LEU A 189 -23.62 -0.53 1.92
N ALA A 190 -24.56 -1.17 1.23
CA ALA A 190 -24.36 -2.47 0.61
C ALA A 190 -23.24 -2.42 -0.44
N GLY A 191 -23.25 -1.40 -1.30
CA GLY A 191 -22.18 -1.18 -2.28
C GLY A 191 -20.82 -0.97 -1.65
N ALA A 192 -20.71 -0.16 -0.59
CA ALA A 192 -19.48 0.08 0.13
C ALA A 192 -18.94 -1.19 0.82
N ALA A 193 -19.81 -1.99 1.46
CA ALA A 193 -19.45 -3.25 2.09
C ALA A 193 -18.91 -4.27 1.06
N GLY A 194 -19.59 -4.43 -0.08
CA GLY A 194 -19.14 -5.27 -1.17
C GLY A 194 -17.80 -4.82 -1.74
N ALA A 195 -17.64 -3.51 -2.00
CA ALA A 195 -16.39 -2.96 -2.52
C ALA A 195 -15.21 -3.19 -1.55
N LEU A 196 -15.43 -2.98 -0.26
CA LEU A 196 -14.42 -3.23 0.78
C LEU A 196 -14.02 -4.71 0.78
N MET A 197 -14.98 -5.63 0.72
CA MET A 197 -14.70 -7.06 0.64
C MET A 197 -13.89 -7.41 -0.61
N GLY A 198 -14.24 -6.84 -1.77
CA GLY A 198 -13.50 -7.04 -3.01
C GLY A 198 -12.05 -6.56 -2.91
N VAL A 199 -11.81 -5.37 -2.32
CA VAL A 199 -10.45 -4.83 -2.14
C VAL A 199 -9.64 -5.71 -1.18
N VAL A 200 -10.21 -6.10 -0.04
CA VAL A 200 -9.54 -6.95 0.95
C VAL A 200 -9.19 -8.31 0.35
N TRP A 201 -10.15 -8.94 -0.34
CA TRP A 201 -9.93 -10.20 -1.04
C TRP A 201 -8.81 -10.11 -2.07
N ASN A 202 -8.92 -9.14 -2.99
CA ASN A 202 -7.95 -8.95 -4.06
C ASN A 202 -6.55 -8.67 -3.51
N TYR A 203 -6.43 -7.86 -2.47
CA TYR A 203 -5.15 -7.60 -1.80
C TYR A 203 -4.56 -8.86 -1.18
N ALA A 204 -5.32 -9.57 -0.35
CA ALA A 204 -4.84 -10.75 0.35
C ALA A 204 -4.44 -11.87 -0.62
N MET A 205 -5.31 -12.19 -1.56
CA MET A 205 -5.08 -13.28 -2.51
C MET A 205 -3.99 -12.94 -3.54
N SER A 206 -3.88 -11.69 -3.96
CA SER A 206 -2.79 -11.26 -4.84
C SER A 206 -1.43 -11.40 -4.16
N GLY A 207 -1.32 -11.04 -2.87
CA GLY A 207 -0.11 -11.24 -2.09
C GLY A 207 0.29 -12.70 -1.92
N LEU A 208 -0.70 -13.59 -1.78
CA LEU A 208 -0.46 -15.02 -1.57
C LEU A 208 -0.15 -15.79 -2.86
N PHE A 209 -0.81 -15.48 -3.96
CA PHE A 209 -0.76 -16.29 -5.18
C PHE A 209 0.02 -15.62 -6.32
N VAL A 210 -0.10 -14.31 -6.48
CA VAL A 210 0.53 -13.58 -7.60
C VAL A 210 1.94 -13.13 -7.23
N TRP A 211 2.11 -12.44 -6.09
CA TRP A 211 3.39 -11.90 -5.60
C TRP A 211 3.88 -12.64 -4.36
N ARG A 212 3.97 -13.97 -4.46
CA ARG A 212 4.47 -14.80 -3.36
C ARG A 212 5.97 -14.58 -3.15
N LYS A 213 6.39 -14.31 -1.90
CA LYS A 213 7.81 -14.38 -1.53
C LYS A 213 8.33 -15.79 -1.79
N ARG A 214 9.40 -15.89 -2.57
CA ARG A 214 10.18 -17.11 -2.74
C ARG A 214 11.27 -17.19 -1.70
#